data_be9cc6c13810cf42765414a517cd8e25
#
_entry.id   be9cc6c13810cf42765414a517cd8e25
#
_cell.length_a   1.000
_cell.length_b   1.000
_cell.length_c   1.000
_cell.angle_alpha   90.00
_cell.angle_beta   90.00
_cell.angle_gamma   90.00
#
_symmetry.space_group_name_H-M   'P 1'
#
loop_
_entity.id
_entity.type
_entity.pdbx_description
1 polymer ?
#
loop_
_entity_poly.entity_id
_entity_poly.type
_entity_poly.pdbx_seq_one_letter_code
_entity_poly.pdbx_strand_id
1 'polypeptide(L)'
;MLFGTVLLWALNVTVTRYLVTHGFHPLAYASIRYLAATTLFWGFTWQREHSFRIGLSDGKLVGLAALLIFLNQLCFVTAVHLTSASTVGLLLGTTPVFVGVFALVVGLERPAVAFWLATAISFVGVGLIAAGGSGGLSGHVLGDLLAVGTPATWAAYSVAIAPLMRRYSPFRISALVLAIGWVPLALTSIPELSSQSFAGFGWLMWISFSYAVIGPLFLTNILWFTAIDRVGPSRAALFANLQPFFAVLFAVLLLSETLNGWEIAGGVAIAIGIALERIWRRPVTAATGTIQA
;
A
#
# COMPACT_ATOMS: atom_id res chain seq x y z
N MET A 1 14.21 -8.98 -8.13
CA MET A 1 12.87 -9.22 -7.53
C MET A 1 12.38 -7.99 -6.78
N LEU A 2 12.99 -7.58 -5.64
CA LEU A 2 12.54 -6.42 -4.85
C LEU A 2 12.43 -5.12 -5.65
N PHE A 3 13.42 -4.81 -6.46
CA PHE A 3 13.38 -3.63 -7.31
C PHE A 3 12.19 -3.67 -8.29
N GLY A 4 11.95 -4.84 -8.92
CA GLY A 4 10.78 -5.01 -9.79
C GLY A 4 9.45 -4.84 -9.05
N THR A 5 9.34 -5.36 -7.81
CA THR A 5 8.15 -5.16 -6.96
C THR A 5 7.89 -3.67 -6.70
N VAL A 6 8.94 -2.92 -6.35
CA VAL A 6 8.85 -1.48 -6.08
C VAL A 6 8.41 -0.70 -7.31
N LEU A 7 8.99 -1.02 -8.49
CA LEU A 7 8.59 -0.38 -9.74
C LEU A 7 7.13 -0.67 -10.09
N LEU A 8 6.68 -1.91 -9.92
CA LEU A 8 5.28 -2.29 -10.16
C LEU A 8 4.33 -1.56 -9.21
N TRP A 9 4.66 -1.43 -7.93
CA TRP A 9 3.83 -0.68 -6.99
C TRP A 9 3.85 0.82 -7.27
N ALA A 10 5.00 1.39 -7.59
CA ALA A 10 5.13 2.80 -7.91
C ALA A 10 4.32 3.18 -9.17
N LEU A 11 4.47 2.41 -10.23
CA LEU A 11 3.72 2.61 -11.47
C LEU A 11 2.21 2.43 -11.28
N ASN A 12 1.78 1.58 -10.33
CA ASN A 12 0.36 1.38 -10.04
C ASN A 12 -0.35 2.68 -9.63
N VAL A 13 0.31 3.59 -8.93
CA VAL A 13 -0.28 4.88 -8.53
C VAL A 13 -0.65 5.68 -9.78
N THR A 14 0.32 5.82 -10.69
CA THR A 14 0.15 6.52 -11.97
C THR A 14 -0.90 5.87 -12.86
N VAL A 15 -0.86 4.53 -12.99
CA VAL A 15 -1.85 3.77 -13.78
C VAL A 15 -3.25 3.89 -13.19
N THR A 16 -3.40 3.83 -11.86
CA THR A 16 -4.70 4.05 -11.21
C THR A 16 -5.21 5.46 -11.47
N ARG A 17 -4.35 6.48 -11.38
CA ARG A 17 -4.71 7.87 -11.70
C ARG A 17 -5.20 7.99 -13.13
N TYR A 18 -4.46 7.43 -14.08
CA TYR A 18 -4.86 7.41 -15.49
C TYR A 18 -6.26 6.78 -15.67
N LEU A 19 -6.50 5.61 -15.11
CA LEU A 19 -7.77 4.89 -15.25
C LEU A 19 -8.95 5.69 -14.69
N VAL A 20 -8.81 6.24 -13.48
CA VAL A 20 -9.92 6.97 -12.83
C VAL A 20 -10.17 8.35 -13.43
N THR A 21 -9.18 8.96 -14.08
CA THR A 21 -9.36 10.25 -14.77
C THR A 21 -9.87 10.09 -16.21
N HIS A 22 -9.79 8.87 -16.78
CA HIS A 22 -10.23 8.59 -18.14
C HIS A 22 -11.54 7.78 -18.21
N GLY A 23 -12.35 7.85 -17.15
CA GLY A 23 -13.73 7.38 -17.17
C GLY A 23 -14.01 6.11 -16.38
N PHE A 24 -13.01 5.54 -15.70
CA PHE A 24 -13.28 4.48 -14.74
C PHE A 24 -13.69 5.09 -13.40
N HIS A 25 -14.90 4.79 -12.92
CA HIS A 25 -15.33 5.23 -11.60
C HIS A 25 -14.45 4.59 -10.52
N PRO A 26 -13.97 5.33 -9.51
CA PRO A 26 -12.95 4.86 -8.56
C PRO A 26 -13.30 3.57 -7.83
N LEU A 27 -14.50 3.49 -7.27
CA LEU A 27 -14.93 2.29 -6.52
C LEU A 27 -15.28 1.13 -7.45
N ALA A 28 -15.86 1.40 -8.64
CA ALA A 28 -16.09 0.37 -9.66
C ALA A 28 -14.77 -0.25 -10.10
N TYR A 29 -13.75 0.58 -10.38
CA TYR A 29 -12.39 0.12 -10.68
C TYR A 29 -11.81 -0.75 -9.56
N ALA A 30 -11.87 -0.29 -8.31
CA ALA A 30 -11.35 -1.03 -7.18
C ALA A 30 -12.03 -2.39 -7.03
N SER A 31 -13.37 -2.42 -7.11
CA SER A 31 -14.17 -3.64 -6.96
C SER A 31 -13.86 -4.68 -8.04
N ILE A 32 -13.88 -4.28 -9.31
CA ILE A 32 -13.61 -5.20 -10.43
C ILE A 32 -12.17 -5.70 -10.38
N ARG A 33 -11.21 -4.82 -10.05
CA ARG A 33 -9.81 -5.17 -9.91
C ARG A 33 -9.58 -6.19 -8.79
N TYR A 34 -10.22 -5.99 -7.63
CA TYR A 34 -10.12 -6.91 -6.49
C TYR A 34 -10.81 -8.24 -6.75
N LEU A 35 -11.95 -8.25 -7.44
CA LEU A 35 -12.59 -9.48 -7.87
C LEU A 35 -11.66 -10.29 -8.78
N ALA A 36 -11.07 -9.65 -9.79
CA ALA A 36 -10.14 -10.30 -10.70
C ALA A 36 -8.90 -10.84 -9.98
N ALA A 37 -8.32 -10.06 -9.05
CA ALA A 37 -7.18 -10.53 -8.25
C ALA A 37 -7.57 -11.68 -7.30
N THR A 38 -8.74 -11.60 -6.68
CA THR A 38 -9.27 -12.67 -5.81
C THR A 38 -9.42 -13.97 -6.58
N THR A 39 -10.00 -13.95 -7.78
CA THR A 39 -10.16 -15.15 -8.61
C THR A 39 -8.81 -15.76 -9.00
N LEU A 40 -7.81 -14.94 -9.31
CA LEU A 40 -6.46 -15.41 -9.60
C LEU A 40 -5.82 -16.06 -8.36
N PHE A 41 -5.90 -15.43 -7.17
CA PHE A 41 -5.38 -16.00 -5.93
C PHE A 41 -6.10 -17.29 -5.54
N TRP A 42 -7.42 -17.36 -5.71
CA TRP A 42 -8.19 -18.56 -5.45
C TRP A 42 -7.78 -19.70 -6.36
N GLY A 43 -7.70 -19.46 -7.66
CA GLY A 43 -7.23 -20.46 -8.63
C GLY A 43 -5.83 -20.96 -8.31
N PHE A 44 -4.90 -20.03 -8.04
CA PHE A 44 -3.51 -20.38 -7.72
C PHE A 44 -3.39 -21.14 -6.40
N THR A 45 -4.09 -20.72 -5.34
CA THR A 45 -4.07 -21.40 -4.04
C THR A 45 -4.69 -22.79 -4.16
N TRP A 46 -5.79 -22.93 -4.91
CA TRP A 46 -6.41 -24.24 -5.15
C TRP A 46 -5.47 -25.19 -5.87
N GLN A 47 -4.79 -24.74 -6.93
CA GLN A 47 -3.84 -25.55 -7.67
C GLN A 47 -2.62 -26.00 -6.84
N ARG A 48 -2.19 -25.17 -5.88
CA ARG A 48 -0.98 -25.44 -5.09
C ARG A 48 -1.23 -26.15 -3.78
N GLU A 49 -2.32 -25.81 -3.11
CA GLU A 49 -2.53 -26.21 -1.71
C GLU A 49 -3.80 -27.05 -1.51
N HIS A 50 -4.73 -27.03 -2.46
CA HIS A 50 -6.03 -27.71 -2.38
C HIS A 50 -6.82 -27.43 -1.08
N SER A 51 -6.53 -26.35 -0.35
CA SER A 51 -7.12 -26.04 0.94
C SER A 51 -7.16 -24.54 1.22
N PHE A 52 -8.31 -24.07 1.74
CA PHE A 52 -8.51 -22.73 2.28
C PHE A 52 -8.75 -22.74 3.79
N ARG A 53 -8.49 -23.86 4.46
CA ARG A 53 -8.78 -24.02 5.89
C ARG A 53 -7.84 -23.16 6.72
N ILE A 54 -8.42 -22.45 7.69
CA ILE A 54 -7.73 -21.70 8.76
C ILE A 54 -8.29 -22.13 10.11
N GLY A 55 -7.51 -21.97 11.18
CA GLY A 55 -8.00 -22.19 12.54
C GLY A 55 -9.09 -21.19 12.91
N LEU A 56 -10.10 -21.62 13.64
CA LEU A 56 -11.20 -20.76 14.09
C LEU A 56 -10.69 -19.56 14.90
N SER A 57 -9.63 -19.73 15.68
CA SER A 57 -8.97 -18.64 16.44
C SER A 57 -8.40 -17.55 15.55
N ASP A 58 -7.98 -17.88 14.34
CA ASP A 58 -7.34 -16.97 13.40
C ASP A 58 -8.38 -16.20 12.54
N GLY A 59 -9.64 -16.65 12.55
CA GLY A 59 -10.73 -16.03 11.79
C GLY A 59 -10.93 -14.54 12.12
N LYS A 60 -10.76 -14.14 13.38
CA LYS A 60 -10.87 -12.73 13.81
C LYS A 60 -9.77 -11.86 13.17
N LEU A 61 -8.53 -12.38 13.11
CA LEU A 61 -7.42 -11.66 12.47
C LEU A 61 -7.60 -11.56 10.96
N VAL A 62 -8.10 -12.62 10.32
CA VAL A 62 -8.43 -12.60 8.89
C VAL A 62 -9.55 -11.60 8.61
N GLY A 63 -10.60 -11.54 9.45
CA GLY A 63 -11.66 -10.55 9.34
C GLY A 63 -11.17 -9.11 9.53
N LEU A 64 -10.30 -8.86 10.53
CA LEU A 64 -9.67 -7.57 10.73
C LEU A 64 -8.79 -7.17 9.53
N ALA A 65 -7.97 -8.09 9.03
CA ALA A 65 -7.13 -7.86 7.86
C ALA A 65 -7.98 -7.54 6.62
N ALA A 66 -9.10 -8.24 6.43
CA ALA A 66 -10.04 -7.99 5.35
C ALA A 66 -10.71 -6.61 5.45
N LEU A 67 -11.10 -6.18 6.64
CA LEU A 67 -11.60 -4.84 6.88
C LEU A 67 -10.54 -3.77 6.58
N LEU A 68 -9.30 -3.98 7.04
CA LEU A 68 -8.22 -3.01 6.83
C LEU A 68 -7.84 -2.88 5.35
N ILE A 69 -7.81 -3.98 4.60
CA ILE A 69 -7.53 -3.91 3.16
C ILE A 69 -8.70 -3.27 2.38
N PHE A 70 -9.94 -3.50 2.80
CA PHE A 70 -11.10 -2.79 2.28
C PHE A 70 -10.98 -1.27 2.50
N LEU A 71 -10.71 -0.84 3.74
CA LEU A 71 -10.50 0.58 4.06
C LEU A 71 -9.32 1.17 3.29
N ASN A 72 -8.24 0.40 3.15
CA ASN A 72 -7.08 0.80 2.35
C ASN A 72 -7.48 1.10 0.90
N GLN A 73 -8.32 0.27 0.29
CA GLN A 73 -8.76 0.50 -1.09
C GLN A 73 -9.69 1.70 -1.22
N LEU A 74 -10.61 1.90 -0.27
CA LEU A 74 -11.42 3.12 -0.25
C LEU A 74 -10.53 4.37 -0.18
N CYS A 75 -9.57 4.39 0.75
CA CYS A 75 -8.64 5.51 0.89
C CYS A 75 -7.82 5.70 -0.40
N PHE A 76 -7.21 4.65 -0.93
CA PHE A 76 -6.30 4.72 -2.06
C PHE A 76 -6.98 5.22 -3.34
N VAL A 77 -8.05 4.57 -3.77
CA VAL A 77 -8.67 4.92 -5.06
C VAL A 77 -9.35 6.29 -5.02
N THR A 78 -9.96 6.63 -3.87
CA THR A 78 -10.59 7.94 -3.70
C THR A 78 -9.53 9.04 -3.58
N ALA A 79 -8.43 8.82 -2.87
CA ALA A 79 -7.31 9.75 -2.81
C ALA A 79 -6.74 10.00 -4.21
N VAL A 80 -6.43 8.95 -4.97
CA VAL A 80 -5.89 9.06 -6.33
C VAL A 80 -6.87 9.76 -7.28
N HIS A 81 -8.17 9.66 -7.04
CA HIS A 81 -9.19 10.39 -7.80
C HIS A 81 -9.22 11.88 -7.45
N LEU A 82 -9.18 12.20 -6.15
CA LEU A 82 -9.36 13.58 -5.63
C LEU A 82 -8.08 14.42 -5.62
N THR A 83 -6.90 13.79 -5.57
CA THR A 83 -5.60 14.48 -5.55
C THR A 83 -4.66 13.97 -6.65
N SER A 84 -3.40 14.43 -6.68
CA SER A 84 -2.44 14.01 -7.70
C SER A 84 -1.82 12.64 -7.40
N ALA A 85 -1.33 11.93 -8.43
CA ALA A 85 -0.58 10.71 -8.26
C ALA A 85 0.75 10.98 -7.53
N SER A 86 1.37 12.13 -7.77
CA SER A 86 2.58 12.57 -7.07
C SER A 86 2.35 12.73 -5.58
N THR A 87 1.25 13.42 -5.17
CA THR A 87 0.89 13.60 -3.76
C THR A 87 0.67 12.25 -3.07
N VAL A 88 -0.14 11.36 -3.66
CA VAL A 88 -0.36 10.02 -3.12
C VAL A 88 0.96 9.25 -3.03
N GLY A 89 1.78 9.29 -4.08
CA GLY A 89 3.08 8.64 -4.13
C GLY A 89 4.02 9.10 -3.01
N LEU A 90 4.12 10.42 -2.77
CA LEU A 90 4.93 11.00 -1.69
C LEU A 90 4.43 10.54 -0.31
N LEU A 91 3.12 10.58 -0.09
CA LEU A 91 2.51 10.23 1.18
C LEU A 91 2.62 8.73 1.51
N LEU A 92 2.72 7.85 0.52
CA LEU A 92 3.05 6.43 0.73
C LEU A 92 4.41 6.25 1.42
N GLY A 93 5.33 7.21 1.32
CA GLY A 93 6.59 7.23 2.06
C GLY A 93 6.44 7.27 3.58
N THR A 94 5.27 7.63 4.12
CA THR A 94 5.00 7.61 5.56
C THR A 94 4.64 6.22 6.10
N THR A 95 4.51 5.21 5.24
CA THR A 95 4.16 3.83 5.64
C THR A 95 5.04 3.30 6.80
N PRO A 96 6.37 3.43 6.79
CA PRO A 96 7.22 2.93 7.89
C PRO A 96 6.88 3.58 9.25
N VAL A 97 6.48 4.85 9.22
CA VAL A 97 6.07 5.58 10.43
C VAL A 97 4.83 4.94 11.05
N PHE A 98 3.80 4.69 10.23
CA PHE A 98 2.58 4.04 10.70
C PHE A 98 2.82 2.61 11.15
N VAL A 99 3.67 1.85 10.46
CA VAL A 99 4.07 0.49 10.89
C VAL A 99 4.68 0.52 12.28
N GLY A 100 5.62 1.45 12.55
CA GLY A 100 6.24 1.60 13.86
C GLY A 100 5.24 1.99 14.95
N VAL A 101 4.32 2.93 14.67
CA VAL A 101 3.26 3.32 15.60
C VAL A 101 2.35 2.15 15.94
N PHE A 102 1.87 1.41 14.94
CA PHE A 102 0.99 0.26 15.20
C PHE A 102 1.71 -0.89 15.87
N ALA A 103 2.98 -1.15 15.53
CA ALA A 103 3.79 -2.16 16.22
C ALA A 103 3.97 -1.82 17.72
N LEU A 104 4.11 -0.53 18.07
CA LEU A 104 4.12 -0.08 19.45
C LEU A 104 2.77 -0.31 20.14
N VAL A 105 1.66 0.09 19.51
CA VAL A 105 0.30 -0.03 20.09
C VAL A 105 -0.03 -1.49 20.39
N VAL A 106 0.38 -2.40 19.51
CA VAL A 106 0.16 -3.86 19.70
C VAL A 106 1.21 -4.49 20.63
N GLY A 107 2.21 -3.71 21.10
CA GLY A 107 3.24 -4.19 22.00
C GLY A 107 4.31 -5.08 21.37
N LEU A 108 4.41 -5.07 20.03
CA LEU A 108 5.41 -5.84 19.31
C LEU A 108 6.81 -5.22 19.40
N GLU A 109 6.89 -3.90 19.44
CA GLU A 109 8.15 -3.15 19.48
C GLU A 109 8.02 -1.93 20.42
N ARG A 110 9.17 -1.49 20.98
CA ARG A 110 9.29 -0.23 21.73
C ARG A 110 10.20 0.72 20.94
N PRO A 111 9.63 1.66 20.19
CA PRO A 111 10.42 2.57 19.37
C PRO A 111 11.35 3.44 20.24
N ALA A 112 12.58 3.67 19.78
CA ALA A 112 13.52 4.58 20.39
C ALA A 112 13.08 6.05 20.20
N VAL A 113 13.66 6.98 20.99
CA VAL A 113 13.39 8.43 20.85
C VAL A 113 13.63 8.91 19.41
N ALA A 114 14.63 8.38 18.74
CA ALA A 114 14.94 8.65 17.36
C ALA A 114 13.76 8.39 16.40
N PHE A 115 12.97 7.34 16.65
CA PHE A 115 11.76 7.06 15.88
C PHE A 115 10.72 8.19 15.99
N TRP A 116 10.53 8.76 17.17
CA TRP A 116 9.57 9.85 17.39
C TRP A 116 10.00 11.15 16.71
N LEU A 117 11.31 11.45 16.71
CA LEU A 117 11.85 12.59 15.97
C LEU A 117 11.67 12.39 14.45
N ALA A 118 12.00 11.21 13.95
CA ALA A 118 11.79 10.87 12.54
C ALA A 118 10.31 10.96 12.13
N THR A 119 9.42 10.49 13.01
CA THR A 119 7.96 10.59 12.86
C THR A 119 7.52 12.05 12.78
N ALA A 120 7.97 12.91 13.70
CA ALA A 120 7.62 14.33 13.71
C ALA A 120 8.06 15.02 12.41
N ILE A 121 9.29 14.76 11.94
CA ILE A 121 9.80 15.31 10.67
C ILE A 121 8.94 14.83 9.47
N SER A 122 8.58 13.56 9.44
CA SER A 122 7.72 13.01 8.38
C SER A 122 6.34 13.66 8.37
N PHE A 123 5.74 13.90 9.55
CA PHE A 123 4.43 14.59 9.63
C PHE A 123 4.51 16.08 9.26
N VAL A 124 5.63 16.76 9.55
CA VAL A 124 5.87 18.11 8.99
C VAL A 124 5.88 18.05 7.46
N GLY A 125 6.54 17.04 6.89
CA GLY A 125 6.52 16.80 5.42
C GLY A 125 5.12 16.59 4.86
N VAL A 126 4.28 15.82 5.54
CA VAL A 126 2.85 15.64 5.17
C VAL A 126 2.12 16.98 5.19
N GLY A 127 2.32 17.79 6.24
CA GLY A 127 1.72 19.12 6.37
C GLY A 127 2.14 20.08 5.22
N LEU A 128 3.41 20.03 4.81
CA LEU A 128 3.91 20.83 3.68
C LEU A 128 3.25 20.42 2.36
N ILE A 129 3.11 19.10 2.09
CA ILE A 129 2.43 18.60 0.90
C ILE A 129 0.97 19.06 0.89
N ALA A 130 0.27 18.91 2.01
CA ALA A 130 -1.13 19.30 2.13
C ALA A 130 -1.31 20.83 1.96
N ALA A 131 -0.37 21.66 2.44
CA ALA A 131 -0.39 23.11 2.28
C ALA A 131 -0.13 23.55 0.84
N GLY A 132 0.61 22.76 0.08
CA GLY A 132 0.97 23.03 -1.32
C GLY A 132 -0.05 22.57 -2.35
N GLY A 133 -1.08 21.86 -1.96
CA GLY A 133 -2.11 21.37 -2.89
C GLY A 133 -2.73 22.49 -3.71
N SER A 134 -2.95 22.28 -4.99
CA SER A 134 -3.32 23.27 -6.01
C SER A 134 -4.69 23.97 -5.80
N GLY A 135 -5.37 23.70 -4.71
CA GLY A 135 -6.66 24.31 -4.32
C GLY A 135 -6.62 25.02 -2.96
N GLY A 136 -5.45 25.18 -2.33
CA GLY A 136 -5.38 25.60 -0.92
C GLY A 136 -6.02 24.58 0.02
N LEU A 137 -6.04 24.83 1.32
CA LEU A 137 -6.60 23.94 2.34
C LEU A 137 -8.08 23.56 2.14
N SER A 138 -8.81 24.18 1.20
CA SER A 138 -10.25 23.97 1.01
C SER A 138 -10.64 23.06 -0.17
N GLY A 139 -9.76 22.84 -1.15
CA GLY A 139 -10.11 22.14 -2.39
C GLY A 139 -9.90 20.63 -2.38
N HIS A 140 -8.88 20.14 -1.66
CA HIS A 140 -8.47 18.73 -1.72
C HIS A 140 -8.19 18.10 -0.36
N VAL A 141 -8.60 18.72 0.75
CA VAL A 141 -8.36 18.23 2.12
C VAL A 141 -8.81 16.78 2.29
N LEU A 142 -9.95 16.42 1.73
CA LEU A 142 -10.42 15.03 1.80
C LEU A 142 -9.50 14.07 1.04
N GLY A 143 -9.04 14.47 -0.15
CA GLY A 143 -8.10 13.69 -0.95
C GLY A 143 -6.79 13.45 -0.21
N ASP A 144 -6.24 14.49 0.41
CA ASP A 144 -4.98 14.42 1.15
C ASP A 144 -5.12 13.61 2.45
N LEU A 145 -6.24 13.77 3.18
CA LEU A 145 -6.54 12.93 4.35
C LEU A 145 -6.65 11.45 3.98
N LEU A 146 -7.30 11.13 2.87
CA LEU A 146 -7.40 9.76 2.37
C LEU A 146 -6.05 9.25 1.86
N ALA A 147 -5.22 10.13 1.27
CA ALA A 147 -3.87 9.79 0.86
C ALA A 147 -2.97 9.43 2.06
N VAL A 148 -3.13 10.11 3.22
CA VAL A 148 -2.50 9.73 4.49
C VAL A 148 -3.14 8.45 5.08
N GLY A 149 -4.46 8.29 4.94
CA GLY A 149 -5.18 7.09 5.35
C GLY A 149 -4.71 5.82 4.64
N THR A 150 -4.22 5.95 3.40
CA THR A 150 -3.73 4.83 2.60
C THR A 150 -2.52 4.12 3.25
N PRO A 151 -1.38 4.78 3.56
CA PRO A 151 -0.27 4.14 4.25
C PRO A 151 -0.62 3.72 5.68
N ALA A 152 -1.51 4.44 6.37
CA ALA A 152 -1.94 4.07 7.71
C ALA A 152 -2.72 2.74 7.72
N THR A 153 -3.71 2.60 6.85
CA THR A 153 -4.49 1.35 6.73
C THR A 153 -3.65 0.18 6.20
N TRP A 154 -2.73 0.44 5.28
CA TRP A 154 -1.77 -0.56 4.82
C TRP A 154 -0.84 -1.03 5.93
N ALA A 155 -0.34 -0.12 6.75
CA ALA A 155 0.50 -0.44 7.90
C ALA A 155 -0.26 -1.28 8.94
N ALA A 156 -1.49 -0.88 9.29
CA ALA A 156 -2.35 -1.64 10.18
C ALA A 156 -2.64 -3.05 9.65
N TYR A 157 -2.96 -3.16 8.34
CA TYR A 157 -3.11 -4.44 7.65
C TYR A 157 -1.85 -5.29 7.76
N SER A 158 -0.68 -4.72 7.50
CA SER A 158 0.60 -5.44 7.54
C SER A 158 0.91 -5.98 8.93
N VAL A 159 0.61 -5.23 9.98
CA VAL A 159 0.75 -5.68 11.37
C VAL A 159 -0.26 -6.79 11.71
N ALA A 160 -1.51 -6.66 11.25
CA ALA A 160 -2.56 -7.63 11.52
C ALA A 160 -2.30 -8.99 10.85
N ILE A 161 -1.74 -9.02 9.64
CA ILE A 161 -1.45 -10.28 8.94
C ILE A 161 -0.15 -10.96 9.38
N ALA A 162 0.77 -10.25 10.03
CA ALA A 162 2.09 -10.79 10.37
C ALA A 162 2.03 -12.12 11.16
N PRO A 163 1.16 -12.32 12.17
CA PRO A 163 1.02 -13.61 12.87
C PRO A 163 0.50 -14.73 11.97
N LEU A 164 -0.37 -14.38 10.99
CA LEU A 164 -0.95 -15.36 10.06
C LEU A 164 0.07 -15.89 9.05
N MET A 165 1.00 -15.03 8.61
CA MET A 165 2.08 -15.40 7.68
C MET A 165 3.06 -16.43 8.25
N ARG A 166 3.12 -16.57 9.59
CA ARG A 166 3.93 -17.61 10.25
C ARG A 166 3.26 -18.99 10.27
N ARG A 167 1.95 -19.05 10.05
CA ARG A 167 1.12 -20.26 10.18
C ARG A 167 0.59 -20.77 8.85
N TYR A 168 0.37 -19.87 7.92
CA TYR A 168 -0.28 -20.14 6.64
C TYR A 168 0.54 -19.57 5.49
N SER A 169 0.35 -20.12 4.30
CA SER A 169 0.98 -19.56 3.13
C SER A 169 0.45 -18.16 2.82
N PRO A 170 1.30 -17.29 2.29
CA PRO A 170 0.89 -15.97 1.83
C PRO A 170 -0.26 -16.02 0.83
N PHE A 171 -0.29 -17.03 -0.04
CA PHE A 171 -1.33 -17.16 -1.08
C PHE A 171 -2.69 -17.48 -0.47
N ARG A 172 -2.74 -18.39 0.50
CA ARG A 172 -3.98 -18.75 1.21
C ARG A 172 -4.56 -17.55 1.95
N ILE A 173 -3.73 -16.83 2.70
CA ILE A 173 -4.18 -15.65 3.44
C ILE A 173 -4.61 -14.54 2.48
N SER A 174 -3.86 -14.27 1.41
CA SER A 174 -4.27 -13.28 0.41
C SER A 174 -5.61 -13.64 -0.25
N ALA A 175 -5.80 -14.92 -0.63
CA ALA A 175 -7.05 -15.37 -1.21
C ALA A 175 -8.26 -15.13 -0.27
N LEU A 176 -8.12 -15.45 1.02
CA LEU A 176 -9.20 -15.29 2.01
C LEU A 176 -9.45 -13.82 2.33
N VAL A 177 -8.39 -13.06 2.61
CA VAL A 177 -8.48 -11.65 2.98
C VAL A 177 -9.06 -10.81 1.84
N LEU A 178 -8.62 -11.04 0.60
CA LEU A 178 -9.14 -10.34 -0.57
C LEU A 178 -10.60 -10.73 -0.84
N ALA A 179 -10.97 -12.01 -0.71
CA ALA A 179 -12.35 -12.44 -0.91
C ALA A 179 -13.31 -11.81 0.10
N ILE A 180 -12.94 -11.83 1.39
CA ILE A 180 -13.76 -11.24 2.46
C ILE A 180 -13.80 -9.71 2.33
N GLY A 181 -12.66 -9.06 2.09
CA GLY A 181 -12.56 -7.61 1.93
C GLY A 181 -13.23 -7.09 0.66
N TRP A 182 -13.34 -7.93 -0.38
CA TRP A 182 -14.08 -7.60 -1.60
C TRP A 182 -15.58 -7.45 -1.36
N VAL A 183 -16.18 -8.19 -0.44
CA VAL A 183 -17.63 -8.14 -0.19
C VAL A 183 -18.07 -6.71 0.17
N PRO A 184 -17.56 -6.06 1.22
CA PRO A 184 -17.94 -4.68 1.53
C PRO A 184 -17.52 -3.70 0.42
N LEU A 185 -16.41 -3.95 -0.29
CA LEU A 185 -15.98 -3.13 -1.41
C LEU A 185 -16.98 -3.23 -2.57
N ALA A 186 -17.47 -4.42 -2.90
CA ALA A 186 -18.50 -4.63 -3.91
C ALA A 186 -19.81 -3.90 -3.54
N LEU A 187 -20.23 -4.03 -2.28
CA LEU A 187 -21.44 -3.36 -1.80
C LEU A 187 -21.35 -1.84 -1.89
N THR A 188 -20.22 -1.26 -1.47
CA THR A 188 -20.00 0.20 -1.54
C THR A 188 -19.84 0.71 -2.98
N SER A 189 -19.44 -0.16 -3.90
CA SER A 189 -19.25 0.19 -5.31
C SER A 189 -20.50 0.04 -6.17
N ILE A 190 -21.62 -0.49 -5.65
CA ILE A 190 -22.86 -0.71 -6.43
C ILE A 190 -23.30 0.53 -7.21
N PRO A 191 -23.39 1.74 -6.62
CA PRO A 191 -23.83 2.92 -7.35
C PRO A 191 -22.93 3.24 -8.56
N GLU A 192 -21.62 3.13 -8.38
CA GLU A 192 -20.66 3.40 -9.45
C GLU A 192 -20.65 2.27 -10.49
N LEU A 193 -20.76 1.01 -10.06
CA LEU A 193 -20.85 -0.14 -10.98
C LEU A 193 -22.09 -0.07 -11.87
N SER A 194 -23.21 0.37 -11.33
CA SER A 194 -24.47 0.49 -12.09
C SER A 194 -24.44 1.61 -13.13
N SER A 195 -23.65 2.65 -12.87
CA SER A 195 -23.50 3.81 -13.78
C SER A 195 -22.25 3.70 -14.67
N GLN A 196 -21.38 2.69 -14.46
CA GLN A 196 -20.13 2.56 -15.20
C GLN A 196 -20.40 2.19 -16.66
N SER A 197 -19.97 3.05 -17.58
CA SER A 197 -19.93 2.74 -19.00
C SER A 197 -18.55 2.25 -19.40
N PHE A 198 -18.49 1.16 -20.12
CA PHE A 198 -17.26 0.61 -20.69
C PHE A 198 -17.15 0.88 -22.21
N ALA A 199 -18.18 1.47 -22.81
CA ALA A 199 -18.28 1.63 -24.28
C ALA A 199 -17.20 2.54 -24.88
N GLY A 200 -16.65 3.49 -24.08
CA GLY A 200 -15.58 4.38 -24.52
C GLY A 200 -14.16 3.90 -24.21
N PHE A 201 -14.01 2.70 -23.63
CA PHE A 201 -12.69 2.23 -23.21
C PHE A 201 -11.88 1.70 -24.40
N GLY A 202 -10.79 2.43 -24.70
CA GLY A 202 -9.81 2.00 -25.69
C GLY A 202 -8.89 0.88 -25.18
N TRP A 203 -8.06 0.35 -26.06
CA TRP A 203 -7.12 -0.73 -25.72
C TRP A 203 -6.16 -0.38 -24.58
N LEU A 204 -5.76 0.90 -24.46
CA LEU A 204 -4.86 1.37 -23.41
C LEU A 204 -5.51 1.26 -22.02
N MET A 205 -6.83 1.54 -21.91
CA MET A 205 -7.58 1.35 -20.65
C MET A 205 -7.56 -0.11 -20.20
N TRP A 206 -7.78 -1.05 -21.12
CA TRP A 206 -7.79 -2.48 -20.80
C TRP A 206 -6.40 -3.04 -20.47
N ILE A 207 -5.36 -2.59 -21.17
CA ILE A 207 -3.97 -2.96 -20.82
C ILE A 207 -3.61 -2.39 -19.44
N SER A 208 -3.93 -1.12 -19.17
CA SER A 208 -3.69 -0.48 -17.89
C SER A 208 -4.43 -1.20 -16.76
N PHE A 209 -5.69 -1.59 -16.99
CA PHE A 209 -6.47 -2.38 -16.05
C PHE A 209 -5.84 -3.76 -15.80
N SER A 210 -5.49 -4.48 -16.88
CA SER A 210 -4.85 -5.79 -16.78
C SER A 210 -3.52 -5.71 -16.03
N TYR A 211 -2.72 -4.67 -16.31
CA TYR A 211 -1.52 -4.38 -15.54
C TYR A 211 -1.82 -4.19 -14.05
N ALA A 212 -2.84 -3.39 -13.71
CA ALA A 212 -3.21 -3.09 -12.33
C ALA A 212 -3.66 -4.34 -11.53
N VAL A 213 -4.23 -5.34 -12.21
CA VAL A 213 -4.59 -6.65 -11.63
C VAL A 213 -3.36 -7.54 -11.49
N ILE A 214 -2.66 -7.79 -12.59
CA ILE A 214 -1.61 -8.81 -12.66
C ILE A 214 -0.32 -8.32 -11.99
N GLY A 215 0.12 -7.08 -12.27
CA GLY A 215 1.36 -6.52 -11.75
C GLY A 215 1.31 -6.31 -10.23
N PRO A 216 0.66 -5.22 -9.77
CA PRO A 216 0.75 -4.78 -8.37
C PRO A 216 -0.08 -5.60 -7.39
N LEU A 217 -1.08 -6.37 -7.82
CA LEU A 217 -1.85 -7.21 -6.90
C LEU A 217 -1.38 -8.66 -6.89
N PHE A 218 -1.16 -9.28 -8.03
CA PHE A 218 -0.83 -10.70 -8.09
C PHE A 218 0.69 -10.95 -8.12
N LEU A 219 1.40 -10.41 -9.10
CA LEU A 219 2.82 -10.67 -9.31
C LEU A 219 3.69 -10.11 -8.17
N THR A 220 3.38 -8.90 -7.68
CA THR A 220 4.17 -8.33 -6.58
C THR A 220 4.07 -9.13 -5.30
N ASN A 221 2.92 -9.74 -4.99
CA ASN A 221 2.80 -10.61 -3.82
C ASN A 221 3.77 -11.80 -3.94
N ILE A 222 3.82 -12.45 -5.11
CA ILE A 222 4.73 -13.57 -5.35
C ILE A 222 6.20 -13.11 -5.21
N LEU A 223 6.55 -12.00 -5.88
CA LEU A 223 7.91 -11.46 -5.86
C LEU A 223 8.34 -11.02 -4.46
N TRP A 224 7.45 -10.34 -3.74
CA TRP A 224 7.70 -9.81 -2.40
C TRP A 224 7.92 -10.91 -1.37
N PHE A 225 7.04 -11.90 -1.32
CA PHE A 225 7.19 -13.00 -0.38
C PHE A 225 8.41 -13.86 -0.69
N THR A 226 8.67 -14.15 -1.98
CA THR A 226 9.89 -14.86 -2.37
C THR A 226 11.16 -14.06 -2.02
N ALA A 227 11.10 -12.74 -2.10
CA ALA A 227 12.23 -11.90 -1.73
C ALA A 227 12.44 -11.88 -0.21
N ILE A 228 11.36 -11.77 0.59
CA ILE A 228 11.44 -11.85 2.05
C ILE A 228 12.07 -13.16 2.49
N ASP A 229 11.70 -14.29 1.91
CA ASP A 229 12.28 -15.59 2.23
C ASP A 229 13.78 -15.66 1.94
N ARG A 230 14.25 -14.98 0.87
CA ARG A 230 15.65 -15.01 0.46
C ARG A 230 16.56 -14.04 1.18
N VAL A 231 16.09 -12.81 1.42
CA VAL A 231 16.94 -11.71 1.93
C VAL A 231 16.51 -11.21 3.30
N GLY A 232 15.39 -11.68 3.82
CA GLY A 232 14.78 -11.26 5.08
C GLY A 232 13.96 -9.98 4.97
N PRO A 233 13.01 -9.78 5.92
CA PRO A 233 12.05 -8.67 5.87
C PRO A 233 12.71 -7.30 5.95
N SER A 234 13.75 -7.14 6.78
CA SER A 234 14.44 -5.85 6.96
C SER A 234 15.10 -5.35 5.66
N ARG A 235 15.76 -6.25 4.91
CA ARG A 235 16.36 -5.89 3.62
C ARG A 235 15.30 -5.64 2.55
N ALA A 236 14.22 -6.40 2.55
CA ALA A 236 13.10 -6.18 1.64
C ALA A 236 12.48 -4.79 1.87
N ALA A 237 12.24 -4.41 3.13
CA ALA A 237 11.70 -3.10 3.50
C ALA A 237 12.59 -1.92 3.04
N LEU A 238 13.92 -2.13 2.94
CA LEU A 238 14.82 -1.11 2.40
C LEU A 238 14.44 -0.70 0.97
N PHE A 239 14.07 -1.66 0.14
CA PHE A 239 13.68 -1.37 -1.24
C PHE A 239 12.31 -0.69 -1.34
N ALA A 240 11.36 -1.02 -0.44
CA ALA A 240 10.03 -0.40 -0.45
C ALA A 240 10.09 1.13 -0.30
N ASN A 241 11.13 1.67 0.35
CA ASN A 241 11.29 3.13 0.49
C ASN A 241 11.72 3.84 -0.81
N LEU A 242 12.03 3.10 -1.87
CA LEU A 242 12.22 3.68 -3.19
C LEU A 242 10.88 3.94 -3.90
N GLN A 243 9.78 3.34 -3.41
CA GLN A 243 8.46 3.46 -4.02
C GLN A 243 7.99 4.91 -4.19
N PRO A 244 8.07 5.80 -3.19
CA PRO A 244 7.66 7.19 -3.35
C PRO A 244 8.42 7.92 -4.45
N PHE A 245 9.73 7.69 -4.53
CA PHE A 245 10.57 8.29 -5.57
C PHE A 245 10.11 7.89 -6.98
N PHE A 246 9.94 6.59 -7.22
CA PHE A 246 9.48 6.11 -8.53
C PHE A 246 8.02 6.46 -8.82
N ALA A 247 7.15 6.55 -7.80
CA ALA A 247 5.76 6.98 -7.99
C ALA A 247 5.70 8.42 -8.51
N VAL A 248 6.47 9.33 -7.93
CA VAL A 248 6.59 10.71 -8.40
C VAL A 248 7.20 10.77 -9.79
N LEU A 249 8.28 10.02 -10.02
CA LEU A 249 8.94 9.98 -11.33
C LEU A 249 7.96 9.53 -12.43
N PHE A 250 7.17 8.48 -12.20
CA PHE A 250 6.16 8.03 -13.17
C PHE A 250 5.01 9.02 -13.34
N ALA A 251 4.56 9.69 -12.27
CA ALA A 251 3.52 10.71 -12.35
C ALA A 251 3.97 11.91 -13.22
N VAL A 252 5.18 12.39 -13.01
CA VAL A 252 5.76 13.48 -13.83
C VAL A 252 5.96 13.05 -15.28
N LEU A 253 6.56 11.87 -15.52
CA LEU A 253 6.89 11.41 -16.88
C LEU A 253 5.67 10.97 -17.70
N LEU A 254 4.69 10.30 -17.08
CA LEU A 254 3.58 9.66 -17.80
C LEU A 254 2.28 10.47 -17.75
N LEU A 255 2.06 11.26 -16.69
CA LEU A 255 0.86 12.10 -16.53
C LEU A 255 1.17 13.59 -16.73
N SER A 256 2.44 13.94 -16.96
CA SER A 256 2.88 15.35 -17.06
C SER A 256 2.52 16.19 -15.83
N GLU A 257 2.45 15.54 -14.65
CA GLU A 257 2.21 16.25 -13.40
C GLU A 257 3.39 17.17 -13.07
N THR A 258 3.11 18.37 -12.60
CA THR A 258 4.13 19.32 -12.14
C THR A 258 4.17 19.33 -10.62
N LEU A 259 5.38 19.22 -10.06
CA LEU A 259 5.58 19.35 -8.63
C LEU A 259 5.74 20.81 -8.26
N ASN A 260 5.01 21.25 -7.25
CA ASN A 260 5.26 22.55 -6.65
C ASN A 260 6.33 22.50 -5.56
N GLY A 261 6.84 23.68 -5.14
CA GLY A 261 7.91 23.75 -4.14
C GLY A 261 7.55 23.15 -2.79
N TRP A 262 6.27 23.19 -2.41
CA TRP A 262 5.79 22.61 -1.16
C TRP A 262 5.79 21.07 -1.19
N GLU A 263 5.39 20.48 -2.32
CA GLU A 263 5.44 19.02 -2.51
C GLU A 263 6.87 18.50 -2.50
N ILE A 264 7.80 19.24 -3.14
CA ILE A 264 9.22 18.91 -3.11
C ILE A 264 9.77 18.98 -1.68
N ALA A 265 9.51 20.10 -0.98
CA ALA A 265 9.98 20.30 0.39
C ALA A 265 9.41 19.22 1.34
N GLY A 266 8.12 18.92 1.21
CA GLY A 266 7.44 17.89 2.00
C GLY A 266 7.97 16.48 1.71
N GLY A 267 8.19 16.14 0.44
CA GLY A 267 8.79 14.86 0.03
C GLY A 267 10.22 14.70 0.57
N VAL A 268 11.03 15.76 0.53
CA VAL A 268 12.37 15.78 1.12
C VAL A 268 12.30 15.59 2.64
N ALA A 269 11.38 16.26 3.34
CA ALA A 269 11.22 16.11 4.78
C ALA A 269 10.84 14.66 5.15
N ILE A 270 9.91 14.03 4.42
CA ILE A 270 9.55 12.61 4.62
C ILE A 270 10.77 11.72 4.39
N ALA A 271 11.54 11.93 3.33
CA ALA A 271 12.74 11.16 3.04
C ALA A 271 13.80 11.30 4.13
N ILE A 272 14.01 12.51 4.67
CA ILE A 272 14.89 12.77 5.81
C ILE A 272 14.40 12.02 7.05
N GLY A 273 13.11 12.08 7.38
CA GLY A 273 12.53 11.35 8.50
C GLY A 273 12.81 9.85 8.41
N ILE A 274 12.56 9.24 7.25
CA ILE A 274 12.83 7.83 7.00
C ILE A 274 14.34 7.51 7.13
N ALA A 275 15.21 8.36 6.58
CA ALA A 275 16.66 8.16 6.63
C ALA A 275 17.19 8.24 8.08
N LEU A 276 16.71 9.22 8.88
CA LEU A 276 17.08 9.38 10.28
C LEU A 276 16.68 8.17 11.12
N GLU A 277 15.47 7.68 10.95
CA GLU A 277 14.98 6.47 11.65
C GLU A 277 15.90 5.28 11.39
N ARG A 278 16.39 5.13 10.14
CA ARG A 278 17.27 4.03 9.75
C ARG A 278 18.68 4.16 10.34
N ILE A 279 19.27 5.35 10.26
CA ILE A 279 20.63 5.59 10.77
C ILE A 279 20.70 5.34 12.27
N TRP A 280 19.62 5.65 12.99
CA TRP A 280 19.53 5.55 14.44
C TRP A 280 18.97 4.21 14.95
N ARG A 281 18.40 3.37 14.09
CA ARG A 281 18.17 1.96 14.43
C ARG A 281 19.53 1.29 14.56
N ARG A 282 20.09 1.22 15.78
CA ARG A 282 21.21 0.34 16.04
C ARG A 282 20.79 -1.09 15.70
N PRO A 283 21.64 -1.88 14.98
CA PRO A 283 21.35 -3.29 14.80
C PRO A 283 21.18 -3.90 16.20
N VAL A 284 20.05 -4.57 16.43
CA VAL A 284 19.89 -5.44 17.59
C VAL A 284 20.98 -6.49 17.44
N THR A 285 22.05 -6.34 18.21
CA THR A 285 23.08 -7.36 18.37
C THR A 285 22.35 -8.59 18.87
N ALA A 286 22.26 -9.61 18.03
CA ALA A 286 21.77 -10.92 18.48
C ALA A 286 22.63 -11.26 19.69
N ALA A 287 22.01 -11.36 20.85
CA ALA A 287 22.66 -11.87 22.04
C ALA A 287 23.06 -13.30 21.70
N THR A 288 24.28 -13.50 21.28
CA THR A 288 24.93 -14.78 21.23
C THR A 288 25.02 -15.27 22.66
N GLY A 289 23.97 -15.96 23.08
CA GLY A 289 24.01 -16.78 24.27
C GLY A 289 25.04 -17.87 24.02
N THR A 290 26.25 -17.67 24.48
CA THR A 290 27.23 -18.71 24.72
C THR A 290 26.62 -19.66 25.73
N ILE A 291 26.05 -20.75 25.25
CA ILE A 291 25.85 -21.92 26.07
C ILE A 291 27.25 -22.47 26.33
N GLN A 292 27.82 -22.11 27.49
CA GLN A 292 28.94 -22.85 28.05
C GLN A 292 28.40 -24.17 28.61
N ALA A 293 29.08 -25.23 28.20
CA ALA A 293 28.86 -26.64 28.51
C ALA A 293 28.80 -26.96 30.02
#